data_3892e33539aa6bde1056d0ba4219b1fe
#
_entry.id   3892e33539aa6bde1056d0ba4219b1fe
#
_cell.length_a   1.000
_cell.length_b   1.000
_cell.length_c   1.000
_cell.angle_alpha   90.00
_cell.angle_beta   90.00
_cell.angle_gamma   90.00
#
_symmetry.space_group_name_H-M   'P 1'
#
loop_
_entity.id
_entity.type
_entity.pdbx_description
1 polymer ?
#
loop_
_entity_poly.entity_id
_entity_poly.type
_entity_poly.pdbx_seq_one_letter_code
_entity_poly.pdbx_strand_id
1 'polypeptide(L)'
;MISYNHGKFITQAIDSILSQACDFEIELVIGDDCSKDDTGHICEEYAASDPRVRLLPRDRNLGVMPNFARTLAACDGEYVAVCEGDDYWTDGQKLAKQVAFLDAHPDYAGAAHQSDVLINEQVARQFKAGVSDTLLTEDLTGGRLFHTASVIFRRRAVDLFCGAPLVLSCDRLLNFCISFIGKIHYSDEAMCAYRLHGGGMSSNATVAQMKTDLSCINYLKSLQPAFPKYQYLSYVYATIGLCRLARPDQKLHYMGLSFLFSFATFPRNLGLYGSHLARALGRRLSRA
;
A
#
# COMPACT_ATOMS: atom_id res chain seq x y z
N MET A 1 1.40 11.29 -5.31
CA MET A 1 2.51 11.00 -4.37
C MET A 1 2.15 11.53 -2.99
N ILE A 2 2.41 10.79 -1.91
CA ILE A 2 2.36 11.33 -0.54
C ILE A 2 3.77 11.38 0.05
N SER A 3 4.05 12.34 0.90
CA SER A 3 5.36 12.51 1.52
C SER A 3 5.27 13.10 2.93
N TYR A 4 6.21 12.70 3.79
CA TYR A 4 6.46 13.31 5.08
C TYR A 4 7.88 13.04 5.54
N ASN A 5 8.74 14.09 5.56
CA ASN A 5 10.17 14.03 5.90
C ASN A 5 10.96 13.06 5.00
N HIS A 6 10.77 13.19 3.69
CA HIS A 6 11.45 12.39 2.66
C HIS A 6 12.49 13.20 1.87
N GLY A 7 13.04 14.29 2.41
CA GLY A 7 13.98 15.18 1.71
C GLY A 7 15.18 14.48 1.08
N LYS A 8 15.62 13.34 1.64
CA LYS A 8 16.72 12.53 1.09
C LYS A 8 16.31 11.70 -0.14
N PHE A 9 15.03 11.47 -0.38
CA PHE A 9 14.53 10.49 -1.36
C PHE A 9 13.64 11.14 -2.41
N ILE A 10 12.94 12.23 -2.06
CA ILE A 10 11.84 12.81 -2.83
C ILE A 10 12.25 13.23 -4.25
N THR A 11 13.46 13.74 -4.45
CA THR A 11 14.00 14.09 -5.76
C THR A 11 13.98 12.88 -6.70
N GLN A 12 14.55 11.75 -6.28
CA GLN A 12 14.57 10.54 -7.09
C GLN A 12 13.17 9.99 -7.34
N ALA A 13 12.27 10.10 -6.36
CA ALA A 13 10.87 9.70 -6.52
C ALA A 13 10.17 10.53 -7.62
N ILE A 14 10.30 11.86 -7.58
CA ILE A 14 9.72 12.77 -8.57
C ILE A 14 10.33 12.52 -9.96
N ASP A 15 11.66 12.46 -10.07
CA ASP A 15 12.35 12.23 -11.33
C ASP A 15 11.93 10.92 -12.00
N SER A 16 11.75 9.85 -11.20
CA SER A 16 11.32 8.55 -11.71
C SER A 16 9.91 8.57 -12.35
N ILE A 17 9.05 9.47 -11.89
CA ILE A 17 7.71 9.67 -12.44
C ILE A 17 7.77 10.57 -13.68
N LEU A 18 8.47 11.69 -13.60
CA LEU A 18 8.53 12.67 -14.70
C LEU A 18 9.29 12.15 -15.91
N SER A 19 10.16 11.15 -15.74
CA SER A 19 10.90 10.47 -16.81
C SER A 19 10.16 9.30 -17.48
N GLN A 20 8.91 9.03 -17.10
CA GLN A 20 8.14 7.96 -17.74
C GLN A 20 7.90 8.23 -19.24
N ALA A 21 8.23 7.23 -20.05
CA ALA A 21 8.02 7.27 -21.50
C ALA A 21 6.63 6.71 -21.81
N CYS A 22 5.68 7.60 -22.08
CA CYS A 22 4.29 7.28 -22.47
C CYS A 22 3.79 8.27 -23.51
N ASP A 23 2.76 7.88 -24.26
CA ASP A 23 2.12 8.67 -25.31
C ASP A 23 0.84 9.39 -24.84
N PHE A 24 0.60 9.41 -23.54
CA PHE A 24 -0.50 10.09 -22.87
C PHE A 24 0.03 11.11 -21.86
N GLU A 25 -0.84 12.05 -21.50
CA GLU A 25 -0.50 13.05 -20.48
C GLU A 25 -0.48 12.46 -19.08
N ILE A 26 0.48 12.91 -18.26
CA ILE A 26 0.59 12.58 -16.85
C ILE A 26 0.57 13.84 -16.00
N GLU A 27 -0.09 13.78 -14.85
CA GLU A 27 0.05 14.76 -13.77
C GLU A 27 0.68 14.10 -12.55
N LEU A 28 1.51 14.82 -11.82
CA LEU A 28 2.05 14.41 -10.52
C LEU A 28 1.45 15.28 -9.41
N VAL A 29 0.45 14.74 -8.72
CA VAL A 29 -0.12 15.40 -7.53
C VAL A 29 0.68 15.00 -6.31
N ILE A 30 1.25 15.98 -5.59
CA ILE A 30 2.06 15.77 -4.39
C ILE A 30 1.29 16.28 -3.16
N GLY A 31 1.05 15.39 -2.21
CA GLY A 31 0.55 15.69 -0.87
C GLY A 31 1.69 15.60 0.15
N ASP A 32 2.46 16.68 0.32
CA ASP A 32 3.38 16.79 1.45
C ASP A 32 2.61 17.06 2.73
N ASP A 33 2.81 16.23 3.76
CA ASP A 33 2.07 16.31 5.03
C ASP A 33 2.73 17.27 6.04
N CYS A 34 3.11 18.46 5.58
CA CYS A 34 3.77 19.50 6.37
C CYS A 34 5.12 19.00 6.93
N SER A 35 5.99 18.53 6.02
CA SER A 35 7.36 18.09 6.35
C SER A 35 8.17 19.16 7.05
N LYS A 36 9.08 18.73 7.92
CA LYS A 36 9.96 19.60 8.72
C LYS A 36 11.39 19.64 8.19
N ASP A 37 11.69 18.80 7.21
CA ASP A 37 12.94 18.78 6.48
C ASP A 37 12.79 19.45 5.10
N ASP A 38 13.76 19.30 4.21
CA ASP A 38 13.79 19.95 2.89
C ASP A 38 12.73 19.42 1.90
N THR A 39 11.92 18.40 2.27
CA THR A 39 10.92 17.79 1.38
C THR A 39 10.00 18.82 0.74
N GLY A 40 9.43 19.71 1.57
CA GLY A 40 8.48 20.70 1.08
C GLY A 40 9.10 21.71 0.13
N HIS A 41 10.32 22.16 0.39
CA HIS A 41 11.05 23.07 -0.47
C HIS A 41 11.36 22.44 -1.83
N ILE A 42 11.86 21.20 -1.84
CA ILE A 42 12.10 20.43 -3.08
C ILE A 42 10.81 20.30 -3.91
N CYS A 43 9.69 19.96 -3.27
CA CYS A 43 8.40 19.85 -3.98
C CYS A 43 7.94 21.19 -4.58
N GLU A 44 8.19 22.34 -3.89
CA GLU A 44 7.90 23.67 -4.41
C GLU A 44 8.74 24.02 -5.63
N GLU A 45 10.03 23.67 -5.65
CA GLU A 45 10.91 23.87 -6.79
C GLU A 45 10.44 23.07 -8.04
N TYR A 46 10.04 21.80 -7.85
CA TYR A 46 9.49 21.00 -8.94
C TYR A 46 8.16 21.57 -9.45
N ALA A 47 7.25 21.98 -8.56
CA ALA A 47 5.97 22.56 -8.95
C ALA A 47 6.13 23.90 -9.69
N ALA A 48 7.20 24.64 -9.41
CA ALA A 48 7.51 25.88 -10.11
C ALA A 48 8.19 25.67 -11.50
N SER A 49 8.88 24.52 -11.68
CA SER A 49 9.69 24.24 -12.87
C SER A 49 9.02 23.32 -13.89
N ASP A 50 8.11 22.44 -13.46
CA ASP A 50 7.43 21.48 -14.35
C ASP A 50 5.90 21.61 -14.19
N PRO A 51 5.17 21.99 -15.25
CA PRO A 51 3.71 22.20 -15.20
C PRO A 51 2.91 20.91 -14.92
N ARG A 52 3.52 19.74 -15.05
CA ARG A 52 2.91 18.47 -14.71
C ARG A 52 2.83 18.23 -13.20
N VAL A 53 3.61 18.98 -12.40
CA VAL A 53 3.69 18.83 -10.94
C VAL A 53 2.73 19.78 -10.25
N ARG A 54 1.84 19.24 -9.44
CA ARG A 54 0.88 19.99 -8.64
C ARG A 54 1.06 19.66 -7.15
N LEU A 55 1.63 20.60 -6.40
CA LEU A 55 1.77 20.51 -4.94
C LEU A 55 0.49 20.97 -4.26
N LEU A 56 -0.08 20.14 -3.38
CA LEU A 56 -1.26 20.49 -2.59
C LEU A 56 -0.88 21.40 -1.40
N PRO A 57 -1.82 22.25 -0.92
CA PRO A 57 -1.61 23.07 0.29
C PRO A 57 -1.16 22.22 1.48
N ARG A 58 -0.23 22.73 2.30
CA ARG A 58 0.40 22.01 3.42
C ARG A 58 0.45 22.81 4.71
N ASP A 59 -0.69 23.40 5.08
CA ASP A 59 -0.80 24.30 6.24
C ASP A 59 -0.60 23.59 7.58
N ARG A 60 -0.89 22.30 7.64
CA ARG A 60 -0.74 21.47 8.85
C ARG A 60 -0.54 20.00 8.50
N ASN A 61 0.08 19.26 9.42
CA ASN A 61 0.16 17.79 9.33
C ASN A 61 -1.23 17.19 9.59
N LEU A 62 -1.72 16.42 8.64
CA LEU A 62 -3.04 15.76 8.65
C LEU A 62 -2.95 14.31 9.14
N GLY A 63 -1.78 13.72 9.08
CA GLY A 63 -1.58 12.29 9.20
C GLY A 63 -1.75 11.55 7.86
N VAL A 64 -1.21 10.33 7.80
CA VAL A 64 -1.03 9.60 6.54
C VAL A 64 -2.33 9.37 5.78
N MET A 65 -3.37 8.84 6.42
CA MET A 65 -4.59 8.50 5.69
C MET A 65 -5.36 9.73 5.19
N PRO A 66 -5.60 10.80 5.97
CA PRO A 66 -6.22 12.01 5.45
C PRO A 66 -5.38 12.67 4.35
N ASN A 67 -4.04 12.67 4.46
CA ASN A 67 -3.17 13.16 3.41
C ASN A 67 -3.26 12.30 2.14
N PHE A 68 -3.30 10.98 2.28
CA PHE A 68 -3.46 10.05 1.16
C PHE A 68 -4.81 10.25 0.46
N ALA A 69 -5.91 10.30 1.24
CA ALA A 69 -7.26 10.49 0.70
C ALA A 69 -7.40 11.82 -0.08
N ARG A 70 -6.92 12.95 0.48
CA ARG A 70 -6.98 14.24 -0.21
C ARG A 70 -6.12 14.26 -1.47
N THR A 71 -4.96 13.58 -1.45
CA THR A 71 -4.07 13.52 -2.60
C THR A 71 -4.68 12.69 -3.72
N LEU A 72 -5.28 11.54 -3.40
CA LEU A 72 -6.01 10.74 -4.37
C LEU A 72 -7.22 11.49 -4.94
N ALA A 73 -8.01 12.15 -4.08
CA ALA A 73 -9.18 12.93 -4.51
C ALA A 73 -8.82 14.10 -5.43
N ALA A 74 -7.59 14.60 -5.34
CA ALA A 74 -7.11 15.68 -6.19
C ALA A 74 -6.60 15.20 -7.55
N CYS A 75 -6.48 13.89 -7.81
CA CYS A 75 -6.07 13.36 -9.11
C CYS A 75 -7.24 13.42 -10.10
N ASP A 76 -7.00 13.92 -11.31
CA ASP A 76 -8.02 14.11 -12.36
C ASP A 76 -7.94 13.05 -13.48
N GLY A 77 -6.84 12.29 -13.58
CA GLY A 77 -6.62 11.27 -14.59
C GLY A 77 -7.61 10.10 -14.54
N GLU A 78 -7.85 9.45 -15.68
CA GLU A 78 -8.67 8.23 -15.78
C GLU A 78 -8.10 7.08 -14.96
N TYR A 79 -6.77 7.00 -14.93
CA TYR A 79 -6.00 6.07 -14.09
C TYR A 79 -5.26 6.84 -13.01
N VAL A 80 -5.09 6.23 -11.86
CA VAL A 80 -4.31 6.75 -10.74
C VAL A 80 -3.20 5.76 -10.39
N ALA A 81 -1.96 6.22 -10.41
CA ALA A 81 -0.80 5.47 -9.95
C ALA A 81 -0.28 6.04 -8.63
N VAL A 82 0.19 5.18 -7.74
CA VAL A 82 0.73 5.59 -6.44
C VAL A 82 2.25 5.44 -6.45
N CYS A 83 2.92 6.42 -5.85
CA CYS A 83 4.32 6.33 -5.46
C CYS A 83 4.50 7.17 -4.19
N GLU A 84 5.02 6.58 -3.14
CA GLU A 84 5.40 7.30 -1.92
C GLU A 84 6.72 8.06 -2.16
N GLY A 85 6.93 9.18 -1.44
CA GLY A 85 8.10 10.04 -1.65
C GLY A 85 9.43 9.44 -1.19
N ASP A 86 9.42 8.27 -0.55
CA ASP A 86 10.59 7.49 -0.15
C ASP A 86 10.89 6.30 -1.09
N ASP A 87 10.02 6.05 -2.08
CA ASP A 87 10.17 5.00 -3.09
C ASP A 87 10.36 5.60 -4.50
N TYR A 88 10.67 4.78 -5.49
CA TYR A 88 10.81 5.25 -6.88
C TYR A 88 10.54 4.14 -7.90
N TRP A 89 10.19 4.55 -9.13
CA TRP A 89 10.01 3.64 -10.24
C TRP A 89 11.34 3.40 -10.97
N THR A 90 11.61 2.14 -11.28
CA THR A 90 12.88 1.71 -11.91
C THR A 90 12.74 1.45 -13.41
N ASP A 91 11.50 1.33 -13.91
CA ASP A 91 11.21 1.12 -15.32
C ASP A 91 10.53 2.36 -15.91
N GLY A 92 11.18 2.99 -16.89
CA GLY A 92 10.65 4.17 -17.58
C GLY A 92 9.41 3.90 -18.46
N GLN A 93 9.02 2.64 -18.66
CA GLN A 93 7.81 2.24 -19.40
C GLN A 93 6.70 1.69 -18.49
N LYS A 94 6.86 1.77 -17.17
CA LYS A 94 5.90 1.23 -16.21
C LYS A 94 4.46 1.70 -16.49
N LEU A 95 4.25 3.00 -16.63
CA LEU A 95 2.91 3.55 -16.89
C LEU A 95 2.36 3.07 -18.23
N ALA A 96 3.16 3.13 -19.30
CA ALA A 96 2.73 2.69 -20.64
C ALA A 96 2.30 1.21 -20.64
N LYS A 97 3.08 0.31 -20.00
CA LYS A 97 2.76 -1.11 -19.90
C LYS A 97 1.46 -1.36 -19.14
N GLN A 98 1.28 -0.70 -18.00
CA GLN A 98 0.11 -0.93 -17.14
C GLN A 98 -1.18 -0.30 -17.72
N VAL A 99 -1.10 0.88 -18.33
CA VAL A 99 -2.24 1.51 -19.01
C VAL A 99 -2.66 0.67 -20.21
N ALA A 100 -1.72 0.25 -21.07
CA ALA A 100 -2.03 -0.60 -22.21
C ALA A 100 -2.72 -1.91 -21.80
N PHE A 101 -2.30 -2.51 -20.66
CA PHE A 101 -2.99 -3.68 -20.13
C PHE A 101 -4.42 -3.37 -19.72
N LEU A 102 -4.65 -2.29 -18.95
CA LEU A 102 -5.99 -1.92 -18.47
C LEU A 102 -6.94 -1.52 -19.60
N ASP A 103 -6.44 -0.86 -20.65
CA ASP A 103 -7.22 -0.51 -21.83
C ASP A 103 -7.69 -1.77 -22.59
N ALA A 104 -6.81 -2.76 -22.70
CA ALA A 104 -7.14 -4.03 -23.36
C ALA A 104 -8.05 -4.94 -22.51
N HIS A 105 -8.16 -4.70 -21.19
CA HIS A 105 -8.87 -5.59 -20.25
C HIS A 105 -9.86 -4.80 -19.38
N PRO A 106 -11.08 -4.49 -19.85
CA PRO A 106 -12.05 -3.67 -19.11
C PRO A 106 -12.56 -4.31 -17.81
N ASP A 107 -12.41 -5.61 -17.63
CA ASP A 107 -12.77 -6.37 -16.42
C ASP A 107 -11.71 -6.26 -15.30
N TYR A 108 -10.56 -5.64 -15.60
CA TYR A 108 -9.54 -5.30 -14.61
C TYR A 108 -9.68 -3.84 -14.15
N ALA A 109 -9.64 -3.66 -12.83
CA ALA A 109 -9.71 -2.35 -12.19
C ALA A 109 -8.33 -1.80 -11.79
N GLY A 110 -7.34 -2.66 -11.71
CA GLY A 110 -5.97 -2.29 -11.38
C GLY A 110 -4.94 -3.21 -12.00
N ALA A 111 -3.71 -2.72 -12.10
CA ALA A 111 -2.53 -3.47 -12.47
C ALA A 111 -1.40 -3.17 -11.48
N ALA A 112 -0.82 -4.20 -10.91
CA ALA A 112 0.30 -4.15 -9.98
C ALA A 112 1.46 -4.99 -10.50
N HIS A 113 2.62 -4.84 -9.90
CA HIS A 113 3.80 -5.59 -10.31
C HIS A 113 4.73 -5.89 -9.14
N GLN A 114 5.76 -6.71 -9.41
CA GLN A 114 6.83 -7.01 -8.47
C GLN A 114 7.63 -5.75 -8.12
N SER A 115 8.20 -5.72 -6.93
CA SER A 115 9.04 -4.62 -6.45
C SER A 115 10.34 -5.16 -5.87
N ASP A 116 11.43 -4.46 -6.11
CA ASP A 116 12.68 -4.70 -5.43
C ASP A 116 12.66 -4.04 -4.05
N VAL A 117 13.03 -4.77 -3.01
CA VAL A 117 13.15 -4.25 -1.65
C VAL A 117 14.57 -3.84 -1.39
N LEU A 118 14.78 -2.56 -1.14
CA LEU A 118 16.09 -2.00 -0.84
C LEU A 118 16.36 -1.93 0.66
N ILE A 119 17.58 -2.31 1.05
CA ILE A 119 18.13 -2.07 2.39
C ILE A 119 19.49 -1.39 2.18
N ASN A 120 19.67 -0.21 2.73
CA ASN A 120 20.88 0.61 2.51
C ASN A 120 21.17 0.81 1.01
N GLU A 121 20.15 1.14 0.23
CA GLU A 121 20.19 1.37 -1.24
C GLU A 121 20.67 0.16 -2.07
N GLN A 122 20.68 -1.03 -1.50
CA GLN A 122 20.99 -2.27 -2.21
C GLN A 122 19.78 -3.18 -2.28
N VAL A 123 19.58 -3.83 -3.43
CA VAL A 123 18.50 -4.82 -3.59
C VAL A 123 18.78 -6.01 -2.68
N ALA A 124 17.96 -6.15 -1.65
CA ALA A 124 18.07 -7.23 -0.67
C ALA A 124 17.22 -8.45 -1.05
N ARG A 125 16.06 -8.23 -1.67
CA ARG A 125 15.11 -9.26 -2.11
C ARG A 125 14.01 -8.65 -2.95
N GLN A 126 13.21 -9.50 -3.59
CA GLN A 126 11.90 -9.11 -4.14
C GLN A 126 10.83 -9.01 -3.05
N PHE A 127 9.78 -8.22 -3.29
CA PHE A 127 8.72 -7.96 -2.31
C PHE A 127 7.94 -9.24 -1.98
N LYS A 128 7.43 -9.93 -2.99
CA LYS A 128 6.65 -11.16 -2.83
C LYS A 128 6.88 -12.09 -4.01
N ALA A 129 7.06 -13.38 -3.75
CA ALA A 129 7.15 -14.41 -4.79
C ALA A 129 5.86 -15.22 -4.89
N GLY A 130 5.58 -15.79 -6.06
CA GLY A 130 4.48 -16.72 -6.30
C GLY A 130 3.09 -16.06 -6.18
N VAL A 131 2.98 -14.82 -6.62
CA VAL A 131 1.70 -14.11 -6.71
C VAL A 131 1.01 -14.51 -8.01
N SER A 132 -0.31 -14.74 -7.98
CA SER A 132 -1.10 -15.05 -9.18
C SER A 132 -1.20 -13.83 -10.10
N ASP A 133 -1.21 -14.05 -11.42
CA ASP A 133 -1.37 -12.99 -12.42
C ASP A 133 -2.72 -12.26 -12.32
N THR A 134 -3.71 -12.90 -11.70
CA THR A 134 -5.03 -12.32 -11.43
C THR A 134 -5.35 -12.41 -9.96
N LEU A 135 -5.65 -11.27 -9.35
CA LEU A 135 -6.00 -11.15 -7.93
C LEU A 135 -7.46 -10.73 -7.79
N LEU A 136 -8.14 -11.41 -6.87
CA LEU A 136 -9.51 -11.13 -6.45
C LEU A 136 -9.51 -10.61 -5.00
N THR A 137 -10.66 -10.15 -4.53
CA THR A 137 -10.83 -9.63 -3.15
C THR A 137 -10.34 -10.62 -2.09
N GLU A 138 -10.61 -11.91 -2.28
CA GLU A 138 -10.23 -12.97 -1.35
C GLU A 138 -8.71 -13.08 -1.16
N ASP A 139 -7.95 -12.90 -2.23
CA ASP A 139 -6.49 -13.02 -2.23
C ASP A 139 -5.84 -11.91 -1.38
N LEU A 140 -6.47 -10.73 -1.34
CA LEU A 140 -5.97 -9.55 -0.61
C LEU A 140 -6.19 -9.63 0.91
N THR A 141 -7.01 -10.57 1.40
CA THR A 141 -7.34 -10.65 2.83
C THR A 141 -6.18 -11.17 3.70
N GLY A 142 -5.28 -11.93 3.11
CA GLY A 142 -4.13 -12.55 3.80
C GLY A 142 -2.88 -11.69 3.92
N GLY A 143 -2.93 -10.42 3.54
CA GLY A 143 -1.81 -9.50 3.61
C GLY A 143 -1.50 -8.80 2.27
N ARG A 144 -0.41 -8.04 2.23
CA ARG A 144 0.03 -7.35 1.02
C ARG A 144 0.65 -8.35 0.04
N LEU A 145 0.15 -8.38 -1.19
CA LEU A 145 0.68 -9.19 -2.29
C LEU A 145 1.64 -8.41 -3.16
N PHE A 146 1.47 -7.09 -3.23
CA PHE A 146 2.31 -6.16 -3.96
C PHE A 146 2.55 -4.89 -3.13
N HIS A 147 3.52 -4.09 -3.52
CA HIS A 147 3.83 -2.82 -2.88
C HIS A 147 2.97 -1.69 -3.45
N THR A 148 2.65 -0.68 -2.64
CA THR A 148 1.78 0.45 -3.02
C THR A 148 2.31 1.20 -4.24
N ALA A 149 3.64 1.42 -4.32
CA ALA A 149 4.27 2.09 -5.46
C ALA A 149 4.18 1.30 -6.79
N SER A 150 3.74 0.03 -6.75
CA SER A 150 3.59 -0.79 -7.96
C SER A 150 2.24 -0.63 -8.65
N VAL A 151 1.20 -0.15 -7.95
CA VAL A 151 -0.17 -0.21 -8.44
C VAL A 151 -0.57 1.03 -9.25
N ILE A 152 -1.25 0.79 -10.37
CA ILE A 152 -2.10 1.74 -11.10
C ILE A 152 -3.53 1.19 -11.11
N PHE A 153 -4.53 2.06 -11.07
CA PHE A 153 -5.93 1.63 -11.01
C PHE A 153 -6.88 2.66 -11.61
N ARG A 154 -8.08 2.21 -11.98
CA ARG A 154 -9.15 3.07 -12.48
C ARG A 154 -9.62 4.03 -11.38
N ARG A 155 -9.73 5.32 -11.71
CA ARG A 155 -10.05 6.42 -10.78
C ARG A 155 -11.31 6.16 -9.93
N ARG A 156 -12.28 5.40 -10.43
CA ARG A 156 -13.50 5.04 -9.68
C ARG A 156 -13.24 4.42 -8.28
N ALA A 157 -12.07 3.80 -8.05
CA ALA A 157 -11.72 3.29 -6.73
C ALA A 157 -11.45 4.40 -5.70
N VAL A 158 -11.12 5.61 -6.14
CA VAL A 158 -10.89 6.76 -5.24
C VAL A 158 -12.15 7.14 -4.49
N ASP A 159 -13.31 7.14 -5.15
CA ASP A 159 -14.60 7.49 -4.52
C ASP A 159 -14.94 6.53 -3.38
N LEU A 160 -14.70 5.23 -3.58
CA LEU A 160 -14.87 4.22 -2.54
C LEU A 160 -13.87 4.40 -1.40
N PHE A 161 -12.62 4.72 -1.71
CA PHE A 161 -11.59 4.93 -0.71
C PHE A 161 -11.86 6.17 0.16
N CYS A 162 -12.27 7.29 -0.45
CA CYS A 162 -12.51 8.55 0.25
C CYS A 162 -13.75 8.50 1.18
N GLY A 163 -14.70 7.58 0.93
CA GLY A 163 -15.85 7.34 1.81
C GLY A 163 -15.57 6.47 3.04
N ALA A 164 -14.36 5.92 3.16
CA ALA A 164 -14.02 4.95 4.19
C ALA A 164 -13.64 5.60 5.54
N PRO A 165 -13.79 4.88 6.67
CA PRO A 165 -13.28 5.32 7.96
C PRO A 165 -11.74 5.34 7.97
N LEU A 166 -11.16 6.16 8.85
CA LEU A 166 -9.72 6.22 9.02
C LEU A 166 -9.15 4.90 9.54
N VAL A 167 -8.14 4.37 8.83
CA VAL A 167 -7.44 3.12 9.17
C VAL A 167 -5.92 3.33 9.07
N LEU A 168 -5.17 2.46 9.73
CA LEU A 168 -3.70 2.48 9.62
C LEU A 168 -3.23 1.98 8.24
N SER A 169 -3.77 0.85 7.81
CA SER A 169 -3.40 0.19 6.54
C SER A 169 -4.22 0.75 5.38
N CYS A 170 -4.03 2.05 5.07
CA CYS A 170 -4.77 2.72 4.00
C CYS A 170 -4.47 2.12 2.62
N ASP A 171 -3.27 1.61 2.38
CA ASP A 171 -2.87 0.86 1.19
C ASP A 171 -3.73 -0.40 0.98
N ARG A 172 -3.97 -1.18 2.03
CA ARG A 172 -4.83 -2.36 1.95
C ARG A 172 -6.29 -1.99 1.70
N LEU A 173 -6.76 -0.94 2.35
CA LEU A 173 -8.12 -0.44 2.11
C LEU A 173 -8.29 -0.02 0.65
N LEU A 174 -7.32 0.70 0.08
CA LEU A 174 -7.31 1.06 -1.34
C LEU A 174 -7.36 -0.19 -2.23
N ASN A 175 -6.55 -1.20 -1.94
CA ASN A 175 -6.54 -2.44 -2.72
C ASN A 175 -7.89 -3.16 -2.69
N PHE A 176 -8.63 -3.15 -1.57
CA PHE A 176 -10.00 -3.65 -1.53
C PHE A 176 -10.93 -2.80 -2.38
N CYS A 177 -10.85 -1.46 -2.30
CA CYS A 177 -11.67 -0.58 -3.14
C CYS A 177 -11.44 -0.83 -4.63
N ILE A 178 -10.18 -1.06 -5.05
CA ILE A 178 -9.86 -1.46 -6.42
C ILE A 178 -10.50 -2.81 -6.77
N SER A 179 -10.35 -3.83 -5.92
CA SER A 179 -10.89 -5.17 -6.16
C SER A 179 -12.42 -5.25 -6.16
N PHE A 180 -13.12 -4.25 -5.62
CA PHE A 180 -14.59 -4.18 -5.64
C PHE A 180 -15.15 -3.68 -6.97
N ILE A 181 -14.33 -3.02 -7.79
CA ILE A 181 -14.75 -2.54 -9.12
C ILE A 181 -14.21 -3.39 -10.27
N GLY A 182 -13.32 -4.34 -10.00
CA GLY A 182 -12.78 -5.28 -10.99
C GLY A 182 -11.59 -6.06 -10.46
N LYS A 183 -11.04 -6.96 -11.26
CA LYS A 183 -9.85 -7.73 -10.96
C LYS A 183 -8.61 -6.85 -10.86
N ILE A 184 -7.55 -7.34 -10.22
CA ILE A 184 -6.23 -6.70 -10.25
C ILE A 184 -5.27 -7.65 -10.98
N HIS A 185 -4.63 -7.16 -12.03
CA HIS A 185 -3.54 -7.86 -12.69
C HIS A 185 -2.25 -7.75 -11.88
N TYR A 186 -1.45 -8.80 -11.87
CA TYR A 186 -0.12 -8.79 -11.28
C TYR A 186 0.92 -9.32 -12.27
N SER A 187 2.02 -8.58 -12.42
CA SER A 187 3.20 -8.98 -13.20
C SER A 187 4.39 -9.24 -12.29
N ASP A 188 5.15 -10.31 -12.56
CA ASP A 188 6.41 -10.60 -11.83
C ASP A 188 7.57 -9.68 -12.25
N GLU A 189 7.38 -8.78 -13.22
CA GLU A 189 8.40 -7.80 -13.62
C GLU A 189 8.58 -6.75 -12.51
N ALA A 190 9.79 -6.58 -11.99
CA ALA A 190 10.08 -5.56 -10.99
C ALA A 190 10.26 -4.20 -11.66
N MET A 191 9.33 -3.27 -11.43
CA MET A 191 9.33 -1.94 -12.05
C MET A 191 9.36 -0.80 -11.00
N CYS A 192 9.52 -1.11 -9.70
CA CYS A 192 9.76 -0.11 -8.66
C CYS A 192 10.66 -0.64 -7.55
N ALA A 193 11.26 0.26 -6.82
CA ALA A 193 12.08 0.01 -5.65
C ALA A 193 11.37 0.50 -4.39
N TYR A 194 11.23 -0.40 -3.41
CA TYR A 194 10.69 -0.15 -2.08
C TYR A 194 11.83 -0.04 -1.06
N ARG A 195 12.00 1.14 -0.46
CA ARG A 195 13.04 1.37 0.55
C ARG A 195 12.60 0.95 1.95
N LEU A 196 13.41 0.10 2.58
CA LEU A 196 13.29 -0.19 4.01
C LEU A 196 14.28 0.68 4.79
N HIS A 197 13.76 1.70 5.45
CA HIS A 197 14.55 2.58 6.32
C HIS A 197 13.88 2.73 7.70
N GLY A 198 14.61 3.29 8.68
CA GLY A 198 14.13 3.35 10.07
C GLY A 198 12.96 4.31 10.34
N GLY A 199 12.63 5.19 9.37
CA GLY A 199 11.55 6.17 9.47
C GLY A 199 10.18 5.66 9.00
N GLY A 200 10.11 4.47 8.40
CA GLY A 200 8.87 3.92 7.84
C GLY A 200 7.78 3.67 8.89
N MET A 201 6.54 4.01 8.56
CA MET A 201 5.38 3.89 9.46
C MET A 201 5.10 2.46 9.94
N SER A 202 5.26 1.48 9.06
CA SER A 202 4.98 0.07 9.36
C SER A 202 5.85 -0.51 10.48
N SER A 203 7.01 0.09 10.75
CA SER A 203 7.95 -0.37 11.79
C SER A 203 7.59 0.09 13.19
N ASN A 204 6.81 1.17 13.34
CA ASN A 204 6.56 1.88 14.59
C ASN A 204 5.08 1.92 15.01
N ALA A 205 4.20 1.19 14.31
CA ALA A 205 2.78 1.19 14.59
C ALA A 205 2.46 0.59 15.98
N THR A 206 1.62 1.29 16.73
CA THR A 206 1.10 0.84 18.03
C THR A 206 -0.09 -0.11 17.87
N VAL A 207 -0.40 -0.87 18.93
CA VAL A 207 -1.61 -1.72 18.98
C VAL A 207 -2.88 -0.90 18.75
N ALA A 208 -2.96 0.33 19.28
CA ALA A 208 -4.12 1.20 19.09
C ALA A 208 -4.31 1.60 17.63
N GLN A 209 -3.22 1.97 16.95
CA GLN A 209 -3.26 2.28 15.52
C GLN A 209 -3.64 1.06 14.68
N MET A 210 -3.08 -0.12 14.94
CA MET A 210 -3.42 -1.35 14.21
C MET A 210 -4.89 -1.75 14.38
N LYS A 211 -5.51 -1.44 15.54
CA LYS A 211 -6.94 -1.69 15.76
C LYS A 211 -7.86 -0.86 14.87
N THR A 212 -7.40 0.27 14.36
CA THR A 212 -8.21 1.09 13.45
C THR A 212 -8.58 0.32 12.18
N ASP A 213 -7.77 -0.66 11.76
CA ASP A 213 -8.07 -1.51 10.60
C ASP A 213 -9.36 -2.35 10.79
N LEU A 214 -9.81 -2.55 12.04
CA LEU A 214 -11.08 -3.22 12.31
C LEU A 214 -12.30 -2.33 12.00
N SER A 215 -12.14 -1.01 12.03
CA SER A 215 -13.25 -0.06 11.82
C SER A 215 -13.81 -0.10 10.41
N CYS A 216 -13.01 -0.51 9.39
CA CYS A 216 -13.47 -0.54 8.00
C CYS A 216 -14.34 -1.76 7.64
N ILE A 217 -14.48 -2.76 8.52
CA ILE A 217 -15.18 -4.02 8.19
C ILE A 217 -16.63 -3.79 7.78
N ASN A 218 -17.37 -2.97 8.53
CA ASN A 218 -18.75 -2.67 8.20
C ASN A 218 -18.85 -1.88 6.89
N TYR A 219 -17.92 -0.97 6.65
CA TYR A 219 -17.82 -0.24 5.39
C TYR A 219 -17.55 -1.17 4.21
N LEU A 220 -16.55 -2.03 4.31
CA LEU A 220 -16.22 -3.01 3.25
C LEU A 220 -17.41 -3.94 2.97
N LYS A 221 -18.14 -4.37 4.01
CA LYS A 221 -19.35 -5.19 3.84
C LYS A 221 -20.53 -4.43 3.24
N SER A 222 -20.65 -3.13 3.48
CA SER A 222 -21.70 -2.32 2.83
C SER A 222 -21.46 -2.15 1.34
N LEU A 223 -20.21 -2.09 0.91
CA LEU A 223 -19.82 -2.03 -0.50
C LEU A 223 -19.92 -3.41 -1.18
N GLN A 224 -19.48 -4.46 -0.49
CA GLN A 224 -19.53 -5.84 -0.99
C GLN A 224 -20.03 -6.79 0.11
N PRO A 225 -21.33 -7.15 0.11
CA PRO A 225 -21.91 -8.04 1.13
C PRO A 225 -21.19 -9.37 1.29
N ALA A 226 -20.62 -9.90 0.20
CA ALA A 226 -19.83 -11.15 0.17
C ALA A 226 -18.38 -10.99 0.67
N PHE A 227 -17.98 -9.78 1.14
CA PHE A 227 -16.61 -9.54 1.62
C PHE A 227 -16.18 -10.61 2.64
N PRO A 228 -15.01 -11.25 2.46
CA PRO A 228 -14.56 -12.37 3.28
C PRO A 228 -14.04 -11.91 4.67
N LYS A 229 -14.94 -11.35 5.47
CA LYS A 229 -14.67 -10.68 6.76
C LYS A 229 -13.87 -11.52 7.74
N TYR A 230 -14.09 -12.83 7.78
CA TYR A 230 -13.42 -13.70 8.76
C TYR A 230 -11.95 -13.91 8.41
N GLN A 231 -11.61 -14.03 7.13
CA GLN A 231 -10.21 -14.05 6.68
C GLN A 231 -9.52 -12.73 7.02
N TYR A 232 -10.17 -11.61 6.71
CA TYR A 232 -9.66 -10.28 7.05
C TYR A 232 -9.43 -10.12 8.55
N LEU A 233 -10.42 -10.49 9.39
CA LEU A 233 -10.31 -10.44 10.86
C LEU A 233 -9.16 -11.31 11.36
N SER A 234 -9.06 -12.55 10.89
CA SER A 234 -7.96 -13.45 11.24
C SER A 234 -6.60 -12.80 10.98
N TYR A 235 -6.42 -12.21 9.79
CA TYR A 235 -5.17 -11.54 9.45
C TYR A 235 -4.90 -10.29 10.32
N VAL A 236 -5.90 -9.41 10.51
CA VAL A 236 -5.73 -8.19 11.32
C VAL A 236 -5.37 -8.55 12.76
N TYR A 237 -6.04 -9.53 13.36
CA TYR A 237 -5.69 -9.98 14.71
C TYR A 237 -4.31 -10.63 14.79
N ALA A 238 -3.88 -11.37 13.76
CA ALA A 238 -2.51 -11.89 13.70
C ALA A 238 -1.49 -10.74 13.67
N THR A 239 -1.70 -9.71 12.86
CA THR A 239 -0.78 -8.56 12.78
C THR A 239 -0.71 -7.79 14.10
N ILE A 240 -1.84 -7.59 14.80
CA ILE A 240 -1.89 -6.98 16.13
C ILE A 240 -1.13 -7.86 17.15
N GLY A 241 -1.35 -9.17 17.14
CA GLY A 241 -0.65 -10.12 18.03
C GLY A 241 0.86 -10.17 17.79
N LEU A 242 1.31 -9.92 16.57
CA LEU A 242 2.73 -9.86 16.19
C LEU A 242 3.36 -8.48 16.37
N CYS A 243 2.59 -7.46 16.77
CA CYS A 243 3.08 -6.10 16.99
C CYS A 243 4.25 -6.09 17.99
N ARG A 244 5.34 -5.40 17.64
CA ARG A 244 6.52 -5.29 18.51
C ARG A 244 6.22 -4.62 19.85
N LEU A 245 5.29 -3.65 19.84
CA LEU A 245 4.89 -2.85 20.99
C LEU A 245 3.74 -3.48 21.81
N ALA A 246 3.20 -4.63 21.38
CA ALA A 246 2.15 -5.33 22.12
C ALA A 246 2.72 -6.02 23.36
N ARG A 247 1.99 -5.91 24.50
CA ARG A 247 2.31 -6.63 25.73
C ARG A 247 2.06 -8.14 25.55
N PRO A 248 2.68 -9.01 26.40
CA PRO A 248 2.52 -10.47 26.28
C PRO A 248 1.06 -10.94 26.37
N ASP A 249 0.24 -10.34 27.24
CA ASP A 249 -1.18 -10.62 27.38
C ASP A 249 -1.97 -10.26 26.11
N GLN A 250 -1.67 -9.10 25.53
CA GLN A 250 -2.26 -8.67 24.24
C GLN A 250 -1.86 -9.61 23.10
N LYS A 251 -0.58 -10.02 23.04
CA LYS A 251 -0.11 -10.96 22.01
C LYS A 251 -0.90 -12.26 22.05
N LEU A 252 -1.03 -12.86 23.26
CA LEU A 252 -1.76 -14.11 23.43
C LEU A 252 -3.24 -13.94 23.07
N HIS A 253 -3.88 -12.87 23.52
CA HIS A 253 -5.29 -12.57 23.25
C HIS A 253 -5.56 -12.44 21.73
N TYR A 254 -4.78 -11.60 21.02
CA TYR A 254 -5.01 -11.37 19.59
C TYR A 254 -4.61 -12.56 18.73
N MET A 255 -3.59 -13.33 19.12
CA MET A 255 -3.28 -14.60 18.44
C MET A 255 -4.40 -15.63 18.62
N GLY A 256 -5.03 -15.68 19.81
CA GLY A 256 -6.21 -16.52 20.06
C GLY A 256 -7.41 -16.11 19.19
N LEU A 257 -7.70 -14.82 19.08
CA LEU A 257 -8.76 -14.30 18.17
C LEU A 257 -8.45 -14.62 16.72
N SER A 258 -7.21 -14.41 16.28
CA SER A 258 -6.78 -14.76 14.93
C SER A 258 -7.05 -16.23 14.63
N PHE A 259 -6.68 -17.12 15.54
CA PHE A 259 -6.92 -18.55 15.41
C PHE A 259 -8.41 -18.90 15.33
N LEU A 260 -9.26 -18.32 16.19
CA LEU A 260 -10.72 -18.52 16.16
C LEU A 260 -11.33 -18.15 14.82
N PHE A 261 -10.94 -17.00 14.24
CA PHE A 261 -11.44 -16.56 12.95
C PHE A 261 -10.87 -17.36 11.79
N SER A 262 -9.71 -18.01 11.96
CA SER A 262 -9.16 -18.88 10.92
C SER A 262 -9.98 -20.17 10.72
N PHE A 263 -10.58 -20.71 11.77
CA PHE A 263 -11.45 -21.89 11.63
C PHE A 263 -12.65 -21.64 10.72
N ALA A 264 -13.15 -20.41 10.66
CA ALA A 264 -14.24 -20.03 9.76
C ALA A 264 -13.85 -20.08 8.26
N THR A 265 -12.55 -20.27 7.96
CA THR A 265 -11.99 -20.18 6.60
C THR A 265 -11.00 -21.32 6.28
N PHE A 266 -10.94 -22.34 7.15
CA PHE A 266 -10.16 -23.58 6.91
C PHE A 266 -10.69 -24.32 5.66
N PRO A 267 -9.86 -24.73 4.71
CA PRO A 267 -8.40 -24.98 4.77
C PRO A 267 -7.50 -23.90 4.11
N ARG A 268 -8.04 -22.78 3.60
CA ARG A 268 -7.29 -21.75 2.86
C ARG A 268 -6.16 -21.08 3.65
N ASN A 269 -6.20 -21.09 4.99
CA ASN A 269 -5.28 -20.34 5.84
C ASN A 269 -4.12 -21.14 6.47
N LEU A 270 -4.00 -22.44 6.19
CA LEU A 270 -2.93 -23.28 6.75
C LEU A 270 -1.51 -22.76 6.43
N GLY A 271 -1.30 -22.23 5.20
CA GLY A 271 -0.02 -21.64 4.79
C GLY A 271 0.35 -20.34 5.53
N LEU A 272 -0.66 -19.53 5.89
CA LEU A 272 -0.47 -18.29 6.66
C LEU A 272 0.00 -18.58 8.09
N TYR A 273 -0.62 -19.56 8.76
CA TYR A 273 -0.25 -19.95 10.13
C TYR A 273 1.12 -20.60 10.21
N GLY A 274 1.49 -21.45 9.25
CA GLY A 274 2.81 -22.07 9.16
C GLY A 274 3.93 -21.01 9.08
N SER A 275 3.76 -20.01 8.24
CA SER A 275 4.74 -18.93 8.07
C SER A 275 4.81 -17.99 9.27
N HIS A 276 3.69 -17.70 9.95
CA HIS A 276 3.64 -16.87 11.15
C HIS A 276 4.20 -17.60 12.37
N LEU A 277 3.88 -18.87 12.53
CA LEU A 277 4.41 -19.71 13.60
C LEU A 277 5.93 -19.91 13.44
N ALA A 278 6.42 -20.17 12.24
CA ALA A 278 7.84 -20.28 11.94
C ALA A 278 8.60 -18.97 12.21
N ARG A 279 8.04 -17.79 11.88
CA ARG A 279 8.64 -16.49 12.24
C ARG A 279 8.63 -16.23 13.75
N ALA A 280 7.57 -16.63 14.47
CA ALA A 280 7.50 -16.49 15.93
C ALA A 280 8.49 -17.41 16.64
N LEU A 281 8.67 -18.66 16.18
CA LEU A 281 9.60 -19.65 16.72
C LEU A 281 11.06 -19.36 16.31
N GLY A 282 11.32 -18.99 15.06
CA GLY A 282 12.67 -18.68 14.56
C GLY A 282 13.32 -17.48 15.26
N ARG A 283 12.53 -16.49 15.72
CA ARG A 283 13.03 -15.37 16.53
C ARG A 283 13.37 -15.74 17.98
N ARG A 284 12.89 -16.86 18.49
CA ARG A 284 13.29 -17.39 19.82
C ARG A 284 14.62 -18.15 19.75
N LEU A 285 14.87 -18.86 18.66
CA LEU A 285 16.11 -19.66 18.49
C LEU A 285 17.33 -18.82 18.11
N SER A 286 17.16 -17.61 17.58
CA SER A 286 18.26 -16.67 17.28
C SER A 286 18.63 -15.75 18.46
N ARG A 287 18.02 -15.95 19.66
CA ARG A 287 18.29 -15.21 20.89
C ARG A 287 18.68 -16.12 22.07
N ALA A 288 18.84 -17.41 21.88
CA ALA A 288 19.48 -18.38 22.76
C ALA A 288 20.85 -18.77 22.18
#